data_1fde5ae0719f44d0f26fe67079409700
#
_entry.id   1fde5ae0719f44d0f26fe67079409700
#
_cell.length_a   1.000
_cell.length_b   1.000
_cell.length_c   1.000
_cell.angle_alpha   90.00
_cell.angle_beta   90.00
_cell.angle_gamma   90.00
#
_symmetry.space_group_name_H-M   'P 1'
#
loop_
_entity.id
_entity.type
_entity.pdbx_description
1 polymer ?
#
loop_
_entity_poly.entity_id
_entity_poly.type
_entity_poly.pdbx_seq_one_letter_code
_entity_poly.pdbx_strand_id
1 'polypeptide(L)'
;MRPHARAAACHNRTVANLVDQAICIRHWDWSETSQTVSLFCRASGILRGLAKGARRERGSFSGGIDLLARGEVVAVVKPDRELQTLTQWTLLQMFRRPHDDLETNLTGLAMAELVHRFLPPAVPHERLFDALLAALDALEGGERPAPELLAFFLLLLRETGHEPRFDDAGIPANALAFDPEAGGIVDHRTHARAWRMRPGTAAALAQVAMGEPADACDPDAVDRAIRLLGAYARAIVGDGFSTLDLLASAARRGGAA
;
A
#
# COMPACT_ATOMS: atom_id res chain seq x y z
N MET A 1 -34.14 -18.45 48.71
CA MET A 1 -32.84 -18.77 48.12
C MET A 1 -33.07 -19.32 46.71
N ARG A 2 -32.95 -18.48 45.67
CA ARG A 2 -33.16 -18.87 44.25
C ARG A 2 -31.80 -18.82 43.55
N PRO A 3 -31.38 -19.84 42.81
CA PRO A 3 -30.11 -19.82 42.10
C PRO A 3 -30.24 -18.98 40.82
N HIS A 4 -29.32 -18.04 40.66
CA HIS A 4 -29.14 -17.27 39.42
C HIS A 4 -28.62 -18.20 38.32
N ALA A 5 -29.44 -18.44 37.31
CA ALA A 5 -29.02 -19.04 36.04
C ALA A 5 -28.13 -18.04 35.29
N ARG A 6 -26.82 -18.31 35.20
CA ARG A 6 -25.93 -17.65 34.27
C ARG A 6 -26.32 -18.12 32.86
N ALA A 7 -26.92 -17.21 32.09
CA ALA A 7 -27.06 -17.39 30.67
C ALA A 7 -25.67 -17.36 30.03
N ALA A 8 -25.19 -18.52 29.63
CA ALA A 8 -24.03 -18.64 28.76
C ALA A 8 -24.43 -18.07 27.38
N ALA A 9 -23.94 -16.89 27.05
CA ALA A 9 -24.04 -16.37 25.70
C ALA A 9 -23.22 -17.29 24.78
N CYS A 10 -23.88 -18.20 24.08
CA CYS A 10 -23.33 -18.92 22.95
C CYS A 10 -23.00 -17.87 21.87
N HIS A 11 -21.76 -17.41 21.80
CA HIS A 11 -21.24 -16.74 20.63
C HIS A 11 -21.24 -17.76 19.50
N ASN A 12 -22.22 -17.61 18.61
CA ASN A 12 -22.33 -18.39 17.39
C ASN A 12 -21.12 -18.00 16.51
N ARG A 13 -20.01 -18.77 16.62
CA ARG A 13 -18.77 -18.60 15.84
C ARG A 13 -19.02 -19.12 14.45
N THR A 14 -19.65 -18.28 13.61
CA THR A 14 -19.99 -18.66 12.24
C THR A 14 -18.72 -18.70 11.39
N VAL A 15 -18.36 -19.89 10.94
CA VAL A 15 -17.36 -20.10 9.88
C VAL A 15 -18.00 -19.61 8.59
N ALA A 16 -17.38 -18.65 7.91
CA ALA A 16 -17.87 -18.12 6.66
C ALA A 16 -16.94 -18.52 5.49
N ASN A 17 -17.55 -18.87 4.36
CA ASN A 17 -16.81 -18.97 3.12
C ASN A 17 -16.74 -17.57 2.50
N LEU A 18 -15.53 -17.14 2.21
CA LEU A 18 -15.24 -15.87 1.53
C LEU A 18 -14.86 -16.17 0.09
N VAL A 19 -15.44 -15.42 -0.85
CA VAL A 19 -14.98 -15.33 -2.24
C VAL A 19 -14.79 -13.85 -2.55
N ASP A 20 -13.58 -13.46 -2.98
CA ASP A 20 -13.27 -12.05 -3.23
C ASP A 20 -12.17 -11.90 -4.29
N GLN A 21 -12.13 -10.75 -4.96
CA GLN A 21 -10.98 -10.37 -5.78
C GLN A 21 -9.87 -9.85 -4.88
N ALA A 22 -8.64 -10.26 -5.17
CA ALA A 22 -7.50 -9.92 -4.34
C ALA A 22 -6.24 -9.64 -5.16
N ILE A 23 -5.35 -8.81 -4.60
CA ILE A 23 -3.97 -8.61 -5.06
C ILE A 23 -3.05 -9.13 -3.98
N CYS A 24 -2.06 -9.97 -4.34
CA CYS A 24 -1.08 -10.48 -3.39
C CYS A 24 -0.06 -9.38 -3.05
N ILE A 25 -0.09 -8.88 -1.82
CA ILE A 25 0.78 -7.80 -1.35
C ILE A 25 1.99 -8.29 -0.55
N ARG A 26 1.96 -9.53 -0.02
CA ARG A 26 3.11 -10.19 0.61
C ARG A 26 2.94 -11.68 0.56
N HIS A 27 4.06 -12.42 0.47
CA HIS A 27 4.07 -13.86 0.65
C HIS A 27 5.33 -14.33 1.39
N TRP A 28 5.23 -15.50 2.01
CA TRP A 28 6.33 -16.22 2.64
C TRP A 28 6.17 -17.71 2.41
N ASP A 29 7.28 -18.39 2.32
CA ASP A 29 7.30 -19.84 2.30
C ASP A 29 7.02 -20.36 3.71
N TRP A 30 5.96 -21.16 3.86
CA TRP A 30 5.65 -21.83 5.11
C TRP A 30 6.31 -23.20 5.19
N SER A 31 6.39 -23.90 4.07
CA SER A 31 7.03 -25.20 3.89
C SER A 31 7.36 -25.38 2.39
N GLU A 32 7.96 -26.50 2.01
CA GLU A 32 8.28 -26.82 0.61
C GLU A 32 7.09 -26.67 -0.35
N THR A 33 5.88 -26.91 0.14
CA THR A 33 4.67 -26.89 -0.71
C THR A 33 3.63 -25.86 -0.31
N SER A 34 3.77 -25.16 0.83
CA SER A 34 2.75 -24.26 1.36
C SER A 34 3.28 -22.83 1.46
N GLN A 35 2.42 -21.87 1.19
CA GLN A 35 2.71 -20.44 1.30
C GLN A 35 1.79 -19.77 2.33
N THR A 36 2.34 -18.80 3.07
CA THR A 36 1.56 -17.81 3.81
C THR A 36 1.53 -16.54 2.99
N VAL A 37 0.36 -15.94 2.82
CA VAL A 37 0.17 -14.74 2.02
C VAL A 37 -0.61 -13.68 2.77
N SER A 38 -0.36 -12.41 2.43
CA SER A 38 -1.26 -11.30 2.71
C SER A 38 -1.86 -10.85 1.38
N LEU A 39 -3.18 -10.95 1.30
CA LEU A 39 -3.97 -10.55 0.14
C LEU A 39 -4.69 -9.25 0.47
N PHE A 40 -4.59 -8.26 -0.39
CA PHE A 40 -5.47 -7.09 -0.33
C PHE A 40 -6.72 -7.42 -1.15
N CYS A 41 -7.81 -7.69 -0.44
CA CYS A 41 -9.10 -8.07 -1.00
C CYS A 41 -9.96 -6.82 -1.20
N ARG A 42 -10.74 -6.79 -2.31
CA ARG A 42 -11.55 -5.62 -2.66
C ARG A 42 -12.65 -5.34 -1.64
N ALA A 43 -13.42 -6.37 -1.29
CA ALA A 43 -14.58 -6.24 -0.40
C ALA A 43 -14.28 -6.60 1.06
N SER A 44 -13.15 -7.29 1.34
CA SER A 44 -12.84 -7.83 2.66
C SER A 44 -11.61 -7.20 3.32
N GLY A 45 -10.90 -6.28 2.63
CA GLY A 45 -9.68 -5.68 3.15
C GLY A 45 -8.48 -6.64 3.16
N ILE A 46 -7.54 -6.48 4.10
CA ILE A 46 -6.37 -7.34 4.17
C ILE A 46 -6.73 -8.69 4.79
N LEU A 47 -6.55 -9.76 4.02
CA LEU A 47 -6.72 -11.16 4.40
C LEU A 47 -5.35 -11.84 4.53
N ARG A 48 -5.00 -12.31 5.72
CA ARG A 48 -3.82 -13.17 5.92
C ARG A 48 -4.24 -14.63 5.82
N GLY A 49 -3.60 -15.38 4.94
CA GLY A 49 -4.03 -16.74 4.65
C GLY A 49 -2.87 -17.73 4.49
N LEU A 50 -3.16 -18.99 4.83
CA LEU A 50 -2.30 -20.14 4.57
C LEU A 50 -2.87 -20.91 3.37
N ALA A 51 -2.10 -20.95 2.28
CA ALA A 51 -2.35 -21.71 1.07
C ALA A 51 -1.59 -23.05 1.14
N LYS A 52 -2.25 -24.09 1.64
CA LYS A 52 -1.64 -25.43 1.77
C LYS A 52 -1.49 -26.10 0.42
N GLY A 53 -0.28 -26.56 0.12
CA GLY A 53 0.01 -27.21 -1.16
C GLY A 53 -0.01 -26.25 -2.35
N ALA A 54 0.14 -24.94 -2.12
CA ALA A 54 0.08 -23.90 -3.15
C ALA A 54 1.08 -24.12 -4.29
N ARG A 55 2.29 -24.63 -4.00
CA ARG A 55 3.36 -24.87 -4.97
C ARG A 55 3.25 -26.19 -5.73
N ARG A 56 2.19 -26.97 -5.50
CA ARG A 56 1.99 -28.20 -6.28
C ARG A 56 1.53 -27.84 -7.69
N GLU A 57 2.13 -28.42 -8.72
CA GLU A 57 1.80 -28.19 -10.13
C GLU A 57 0.31 -28.46 -10.44
N ARG A 58 -0.28 -29.43 -9.74
CA ARG A 58 -1.72 -29.76 -9.86
C ARG A 58 -2.40 -29.49 -8.53
N GLY A 59 -3.23 -28.45 -8.50
CA GLY A 59 -3.96 -28.07 -7.28
C GLY A 59 -4.76 -26.79 -7.46
N SER A 60 -5.45 -26.42 -6.39
CA SER A 60 -6.34 -25.24 -6.34
C SER A 60 -5.61 -23.89 -6.38
N PHE A 61 -4.28 -23.88 -6.50
CA PHE A 61 -3.43 -22.65 -6.47
C PHE A 61 -2.52 -22.52 -7.69
N SER A 62 -2.60 -23.44 -8.66
CA SER A 62 -1.88 -23.36 -9.95
C SER A 62 -0.37 -23.08 -9.86
N GLY A 63 0.30 -23.64 -8.84
CA GLY A 63 1.78 -23.52 -8.68
C GLY A 63 2.24 -22.39 -7.75
N GLY A 64 1.34 -21.61 -7.18
CA GLY A 64 1.66 -20.58 -6.20
C GLY A 64 0.84 -19.30 -6.33
N ILE A 65 1.06 -18.40 -5.39
CA ILE A 65 0.48 -17.04 -5.38
C ILE A 65 1.66 -16.07 -5.42
N ASP A 66 1.84 -15.40 -6.55
CA ASP A 66 2.95 -14.48 -6.75
C ASP A 66 2.63 -13.06 -6.25
N LEU A 67 3.68 -12.31 -5.88
CA LEU A 67 3.56 -10.91 -5.50
C LEU A 67 2.98 -10.10 -6.66
N LEU A 68 2.12 -9.14 -6.30
CA LEU A 68 1.41 -8.25 -7.22
C LEU A 68 0.43 -8.95 -8.15
N ALA A 69 0.35 -10.29 -8.18
CA ALA A 69 -0.64 -11.00 -8.97
C ALA A 69 -2.05 -10.69 -8.47
N ARG A 70 -3.00 -10.47 -9.42
CA ARG A 70 -4.42 -10.34 -9.17
C ARG A 70 -5.12 -11.68 -9.38
N GLY A 71 -5.97 -12.07 -8.46
CA GLY A 71 -6.75 -13.30 -8.56
C GLY A 71 -8.07 -13.24 -7.81
N GLU A 72 -8.85 -14.30 -7.94
CA GLU A 72 -9.99 -14.59 -7.10
C GLU A 72 -9.55 -15.59 -6.01
N VAL A 73 -9.80 -15.23 -4.76
CA VAL A 73 -9.49 -16.07 -3.60
C VAL A 73 -10.76 -16.68 -3.02
N VAL A 74 -10.69 -17.98 -2.68
CA VAL A 74 -11.68 -18.62 -1.81
C VAL A 74 -11.02 -18.99 -0.50
N ALA A 75 -11.63 -18.56 0.60
CA ALA A 75 -11.09 -18.77 1.95
C ALA A 75 -12.17 -19.20 2.94
N VAL A 76 -11.76 -19.99 3.92
CA VAL A 76 -12.56 -20.30 5.12
C VAL A 76 -12.11 -19.35 6.23
N VAL A 77 -12.97 -18.37 6.53
CA VAL A 77 -12.70 -17.32 7.52
C VAL A 77 -13.28 -17.71 8.87
N LYS A 78 -12.44 -17.62 9.91
CA LYS A 78 -12.79 -17.84 11.31
C LYS A 78 -12.48 -16.59 12.11
N PRO A 79 -13.46 -15.98 12.82
CA PRO A 79 -13.29 -14.71 13.51
C PRO A 79 -12.19 -14.67 14.57
N ASP A 80 -11.86 -15.83 15.16
CA ASP A 80 -10.87 -16.00 16.22
C ASP A 80 -9.46 -16.36 15.71
N ARG A 81 -9.25 -16.35 14.40
CA ARG A 81 -7.95 -16.65 13.78
C ARG A 81 -7.42 -15.49 12.98
N GLU A 82 -6.18 -15.16 13.23
CA GLU A 82 -5.45 -14.17 12.45
C GLU A 82 -5.05 -14.72 11.06
N LEU A 83 -4.70 -16.00 11.00
CA LEU A 83 -4.31 -16.68 9.77
C LEU A 83 -5.47 -17.58 9.29
N GLN A 84 -6.06 -17.20 8.17
CA GLN A 84 -7.20 -17.89 7.57
C GLN A 84 -6.75 -19.07 6.69
N THR A 85 -7.67 -19.97 6.34
CA THR A 85 -7.35 -21.08 5.43
C THR A 85 -7.81 -20.73 4.03
N LEU A 86 -6.85 -20.55 3.11
CA LEU A 86 -7.17 -20.42 1.69
C LEU A 86 -7.45 -21.80 1.10
N THR A 87 -8.51 -21.91 0.31
CA THR A 87 -8.92 -23.17 -0.33
C THR A 87 -8.73 -23.16 -1.83
N GLN A 88 -8.76 -21.96 -2.44
CA GLN A 88 -8.55 -21.79 -3.87
C GLN A 88 -7.98 -20.41 -4.18
N TRP A 89 -7.16 -20.35 -5.23
CA TRP A 89 -6.71 -19.12 -5.90
C TRP A 89 -6.85 -19.31 -7.40
N THR A 90 -7.59 -18.43 -8.04
CA THR A 90 -7.72 -18.40 -9.51
C THR A 90 -7.02 -17.14 -10.00
N LEU A 91 -5.89 -17.31 -10.70
CA LEU A 91 -5.15 -16.19 -11.28
C LEU A 91 -6.01 -15.50 -12.35
N LEU A 92 -6.24 -14.20 -12.20
CA LEU A 92 -6.96 -13.35 -13.17
C LEU A 92 -5.98 -12.55 -14.02
N GLN A 93 -4.90 -12.05 -13.40
CA GLN A 93 -3.93 -11.19 -14.08
C GLN A 93 -2.55 -11.30 -13.44
N MET A 94 -1.53 -11.40 -14.29
CA MET A 94 -0.12 -11.28 -13.93
C MET A 94 0.44 -10.05 -14.63
N PHE A 95 1.02 -9.13 -13.87
CA PHE A 95 1.67 -7.95 -14.40
C PHE A 95 3.12 -8.29 -14.73
N ARG A 96 3.46 -8.46 -16.01
CA ARG A 96 4.77 -8.93 -16.46
C ARG A 96 5.84 -7.86 -16.29
N ARG A 97 5.55 -6.62 -16.70
CA ARG A 97 6.51 -5.53 -16.63
C ARG A 97 7.02 -5.25 -15.21
N PRO A 98 6.19 -5.24 -14.15
CA PRO A 98 6.66 -5.23 -12.77
C PRO A 98 7.58 -6.38 -12.38
N HIS A 99 7.61 -7.48 -13.13
CA HIS A 99 8.57 -8.57 -12.89
C HIS A 99 9.86 -8.43 -13.68
N ASP A 100 9.83 -7.78 -14.84
CA ASP A 100 10.95 -7.70 -15.79
C ASP A 100 11.79 -6.42 -15.60
N ASP A 101 11.20 -5.34 -15.08
CA ASP A 101 11.85 -4.05 -14.86
C ASP A 101 11.95 -3.72 -13.35
N LEU A 102 13.18 -3.44 -12.90
CA LEU A 102 13.48 -3.25 -11.47
C LEU A 102 12.76 -2.05 -10.87
N GLU A 103 12.72 -0.90 -11.57
CA GLU A 103 12.10 0.30 -11.06
C GLU A 103 10.58 0.11 -10.94
N THR A 104 9.96 -0.44 -11.96
CA THR A 104 8.54 -0.78 -12.00
C THR A 104 8.18 -1.80 -10.92
N ASN A 105 9.03 -2.83 -10.72
CA ASN A 105 8.88 -3.82 -9.65
C ASN A 105 8.90 -3.16 -8.26
N LEU A 106 9.94 -2.38 -7.98
CA LEU A 106 10.09 -1.71 -6.68
C LEU A 106 8.93 -0.74 -6.43
N THR A 107 8.40 -0.09 -7.46
CA THR A 107 7.25 0.81 -7.36
C THR A 107 5.99 0.05 -6.96
N GLY A 108 5.66 -1.04 -7.65
CA GLY A 108 4.52 -1.88 -7.30
C GLY A 108 4.64 -2.47 -5.88
N LEU A 109 5.84 -2.94 -5.51
CA LEU A 109 6.11 -3.44 -4.16
C LEU A 109 6.05 -2.34 -3.09
N ALA A 110 6.45 -1.10 -3.40
CA ALA A 110 6.32 0.03 -2.48
C ALA A 110 4.85 0.36 -2.22
N MET A 111 3.99 0.36 -3.26
CA MET A 111 2.54 0.52 -3.09
C MET A 111 1.94 -0.61 -2.23
N ALA A 112 2.34 -1.86 -2.47
CA ALA A 112 1.90 -3.00 -1.68
C ALA A 112 2.37 -2.92 -0.21
N GLU A 113 3.59 -2.45 0.04
CA GLU A 113 4.13 -2.22 1.38
C GLU A 113 3.37 -1.11 2.10
N LEU A 114 3.04 0.00 1.42
CA LEU A 114 2.20 1.08 1.95
C LEU A 114 0.81 0.56 2.37
N VAL A 115 0.13 -0.20 1.50
CA VAL A 115 -1.15 -0.86 1.84
C VAL A 115 -1.02 -1.71 3.10
N HIS A 116 0.01 -2.56 3.15
CA HIS A 116 0.22 -3.47 4.29
C HIS A 116 0.49 -2.74 5.60
N ARG A 117 1.12 -1.56 5.56
CA ARG A 117 1.52 -0.79 6.75
C ARG A 117 0.42 0.12 7.27
N PHE A 118 -0.38 0.69 6.38
CA PHE A 118 -1.42 1.66 6.73
C PHE A 118 -2.78 1.03 7.02
N LEU A 119 -3.11 -0.08 6.35
CA LEU A 119 -4.46 -0.61 6.46
C LEU A 119 -4.58 -1.68 7.57
N PRO A 120 -5.61 -1.58 8.42
CA PRO A 120 -5.92 -2.63 9.37
C PRO A 120 -6.46 -3.88 8.66
N PRO A 121 -6.24 -5.08 9.22
CA PRO A 121 -6.82 -6.31 8.69
C PRO A 121 -8.36 -6.28 8.67
N ALA A 122 -8.95 -6.92 7.66
CA ALA A 122 -10.39 -7.15 7.54
C ALA A 122 -11.26 -5.88 7.52
N VAL A 123 -10.70 -4.75 7.09
CA VAL A 123 -11.44 -3.50 6.83
C VAL A 123 -11.41 -3.21 5.34
N PRO A 124 -12.56 -3.15 4.66
CA PRO A 124 -12.63 -2.86 3.23
C PRO A 124 -12.14 -1.44 2.89
N HIS A 125 -11.37 -1.33 1.81
CA HIS A 125 -10.92 -0.07 1.21
C HIS A 125 -11.01 -0.19 -0.32
N GLU A 126 -12.24 -0.26 -0.84
CA GLU A 126 -12.48 -0.53 -2.28
C GLU A 126 -11.79 0.48 -3.20
N ARG A 127 -11.85 1.78 -2.87
CA ARG A 127 -11.15 2.82 -3.65
C ARG A 127 -9.65 2.61 -3.73
N LEU A 128 -9.02 2.21 -2.62
CA LEU A 128 -7.58 1.92 -2.62
C LEU A 128 -7.25 0.65 -3.39
N PHE A 129 -8.13 -0.35 -3.33
CA PHE A 129 -7.97 -1.55 -4.14
C PHE A 129 -8.02 -1.22 -5.63
N ASP A 130 -9.05 -0.48 -6.05
CA ASP A 130 -9.24 -0.09 -7.45
C ASP A 130 -8.07 0.83 -7.92
N ALA A 131 -7.57 1.72 -7.05
CA ALA A 131 -6.42 2.57 -7.35
C ALA A 131 -5.10 1.77 -7.47
N LEU A 132 -4.86 0.80 -6.58
CA LEU A 132 -3.69 -0.09 -6.69
C LEU A 132 -3.73 -0.88 -8.00
N LEU A 133 -4.90 -1.42 -8.35
CA LEU A 133 -5.10 -2.14 -9.59
C LEU A 133 -4.83 -1.24 -10.81
N ALA A 134 -5.39 -0.04 -10.83
CA ALA A 134 -5.19 0.93 -11.91
C ALA A 134 -3.71 1.32 -12.06
N ALA A 135 -3.01 1.56 -10.94
CA ALA A 135 -1.58 1.85 -10.96
C ALA A 135 -0.74 0.68 -11.50
N LEU A 136 -1.07 -0.58 -11.12
CA LEU A 136 -0.41 -1.76 -11.67
C LEU A 136 -0.68 -1.94 -13.17
N ASP A 137 -1.92 -1.65 -13.64
CA ASP A 137 -2.27 -1.64 -15.06
C ASP A 137 -1.50 -0.55 -15.85
N ALA A 138 -1.36 0.66 -15.26
CA ALA A 138 -0.59 1.76 -15.85
C ALA A 138 0.91 1.40 -15.96
N LEU A 139 1.48 0.81 -14.92
CA LEU A 139 2.86 0.30 -14.91
C LEU A 139 3.07 -0.79 -15.98
N GLU A 140 2.13 -1.72 -16.14
CA GLU A 140 2.14 -2.74 -17.20
C GLU A 140 2.07 -2.09 -18.58
N GLY A 141 1.26 -1.03 -18.75
CA GLY A 141 1.12 -0.24 -19.97
C GLY A 141 2.34 0.59 -20.33
N GLY A 142 3.27 0.79 -19.40
CA GLY A 142 4.50 1.52 -19.62
C GLY A 142 4.52 2.97 -19.12
N GLU A 143 3.58 3.32 -18.29
CA GLU A 143 3.58 4.61 -17.60
C GLU A 143 4.78 4.76 -16.65
N ARG A 144 5.17 6.00 -16.40
CA ARG A 144 6.33 6.29 -15.54
C ARG A 144 6.05 5.91 -14.08
N PRO A 145 6.94 5.14 -13.43
CA PRO A 145 6.67 4.61 -12.08
C PRO A 145 6.51 5.68 -10.98
N ALA A 146 7.33 6.72 -10.99
CA ALA A 146 7.32 7.73 -9.92
C ALA A 146 6.01 8.54 -9.85
N PRO A 147 5.41 9.04 -10.96
CA PRO A 147 4.10 9.68 -10.94
C PRO A 147 2.99 8.77 -10.38
N GLU A 148 2.96 7.50 -10.78
CA GLU A 148 1.97 6.53 -10.30
C GLU A 148 2.09 6.32 -8.79
N LEU A 149 3.33 6.18 -8.28
CA LEU A 149 3.57 6.05 -6.85
C LEU A 149 3.12 7.29 -6.07
N LEU A 150 3.43 8.50 -6.59
CA LEU A 150 3.04 9.75 -5.92
C LEU A 150 1.52 9.89 -5.82
N ALA A 151 0.80 9.63 -6.91
CA ALA A 151 -0.66 9.70 -6.95
C ALA A 151 -1.29 8.68 -5.99
N PHE A 152 -0.83 7.43 -6.03
CA PHE A 152 -1.29 6.37 -5.13
C PHE A 152 -1.00 6.70 -3.65
N PHE A 153 0.19 7.22 -3.35
CA PHE A 153 0.60 7.55 -1.98
C PHE A 153 -0.31 8.64 -1.37
N LEU A 154 -0.58 9.71 -2.12
CA LEU A 154 -1.47 10.78 -1.67
C LEU A 154 -2.89 10.27 -1.45
N LEU A 155 -3.40 9.41 -2.35
CA LEU A 155 -4.70 8.78 -2.17
C LEU A 155 -4.75 7.91 -0.91
N LEU A 156 -3.71 7.10 -0.66
CA LEU A 156 -3.62 6.27 0.55
C LEU A 156 -3.67 7.12 1.81
N LEU A 157 -2.89 8.20 1.88
CA LEU A 157 -2.88 9.10 3.03
C LEU A 157 -4.25 9.75 3.23
N ARG A 158 -4.94 10.14 2.15
CA ARG A 158 -6.31 10.67 2.20
C ARG A 158 -7.30 9.64 2.76
N GLU A 159 -7.34 8.45 2.20
CA GLU A 159 -8.28 7.38 2.59
C GLU A 159 -8.03 6.85 4.01
N THR A 160 -6.82 7.04 4.54
CA THR A 160 -6.46 6.66 5.92
C THR A 160 -6.52 7.81 6.92
N GLY A 161 -6.98 9.00 6.49
CA GLY A 161 -7.13 10.17 7.37
C GLY A 161 -5.84 10.90 7.71
N HIS A 162 -4.78 10.68 6.94
CA HIS A 162 -3.46 11.28 7.13
C HIS A 162 -3.10 12.24 5.99
N GLU A 163 -4.09 12.74 5.23
CA GLU A 163 -3.86 13.65 4.12
C GLU A 163 -3.14 14.93 4.59
N PRO A 164 -1.94 15.24 4.05
CA PRO A 164 -1.24 16.45 4.43
C PRO A 164 -1.95 17.71 3.90
N ARG A 165 -1.80 18.81 4.63
CA ARG A 165 -2.27 20.12 4.17
C ARG A 165 -1.17 20.79 3.35
N PHE A 166 -1.51 21.16 2.12
CA PHE A 166 -0.59 21.78 1.17
C PHE A 166 -0.86 23.29 0.97
N ASP A 167 -1.57 23.93 1.91
CA ASP A 167 -1.78 25.39 1.89
C ASP A 167 -0.49 26.10 2.32
N ASP A 168 0.08 26.84 1.40
CA ASP A 168 1.29 27.65 1.59
C ASP A 168 1.00 29.17 1.55
N ALA A 169 -0.27 29.56 1.62
CA ALA A 169 -0.72 30.93 1.53
C ALA A 169 0.00 31.82 2.56
N GLY A 170 0.70 32.85 2.06
CA GLY A 170 1.42 33.80 2.88
C GLY A 170 2.78 33.33 3.39
N ILE A 171 3.24 32.11 3.04
CA ILE A 171 4.57 31.63 3.40
C ILE A 171 5.56 31.99 2.28
N PRO A 172 6.65 32.74 2.55
CA PRO A 172 7.65 33.01 1.54
C PRO A 172 8.30 31.73 1.00
N ALA A 173 8.59 31.70 -0.30
CA ALA A 173 9.14 30.53 -0.99
C ALA A 173 10.42 29.95 -0.33
N ASN A 174 11.27 30.82 0.28
CA ASN A 174 12.47 30.42 0.98
C ASN A 174 12.22 29.98 2.43
N ALA A 175 10.97 30.07 2.91
CA ALA A 175 10.55 29.69 4.26
C ALA A 175 9.68 28.42 4.29
N LEU A 176 9.40 27.80 3.13
CA LEU A 176 8.60 26.60 3.04
C LEU A 176 9.25 25.41 3.75
N ALA A 177 8.48 24.74 4.60
CA ALA A 177 8.86 23.52 5.26
C ALA A 177 7.64 22.61 5.46
N PHE A 178 7.88 21.33 5.72
CA PHE A 178 6.86 20.34 6.06
C PHE A 178 7.04 19.92 7.53
N ASP A 179 6.00 20.04 8.30
CA ASP A 179 5.98 19.58 9.69
C ASP A 179 5.08 18.35 9.82
N PRO A 180 5.64 17.17 10.14
CA PRO A 180 4.85 15.94 10.29
C PRO A 180 3.88 16.00 11.49
N GLU A 181 4.18 16.73 12.54
CA GLU A 181 3.30 16.89 13.70
C GLU A 181 2.13 17.82 13.36
N ALA A 182 2.36 18.89 12.61
CA ALA A 182 1.31 19.76 12.10
C ALA A 182 0.53 19.14 10.92
N GLY A 183 1.08 18.07 10.30
CA GLY A 183 0.50 17.38 9.16
C GLY A 183 0.41 18.24 7.91
N GLY A 184 1.46 19.02 7.57
CA GLY A 184 1.42 19.84 6.37
C GLY A 184 2.51 20.88 6.22
N ILE A 185 2.31 21.79 5.26
CA ILE A 185 3.23 22.90 4.97
C ILE A 185 3.14 23.97 6.05
N VAL A 186 4.30 24.43 6.50
CA VAL A 186 4.47 25.45 7.55
C VAL A 186 5.62 26.40 7.20
N ASP A 187 5.69 27.52 7.90
CA ASP A 187 6.84 28.41 7.87
C ASP A 187 7.95 27.90 8.81
N HIS A 188 9.13 27.56 8.26
CA HIS A 188 10.24 27.03 9.06
C HIS A 188 10.78 28.03 10.11
N ARG A 189 10.49 29.32 9.96
CA ARG A 189 10.90 30.35 10.92
C ARG A 189 10.14 30.24 12.25
N THR A 190 8.95 29.68 12.21
CA THR A 190 8.09 29.41 13.37
C THR A 190 8.08 27.94 13.81
N HIS A 191 8.53 27.03 12.93
CA HIS A 191 8.56 25.58 13.15
C HIS A 191 10.01 25.06 12.96
N ALA A 192 10.85 25.22 13.97
CA ALA A 192 12.29 24.93 13.88
C ALA A 192 12.64 23.45 13.56
N ARG A 193 11.73 22.50 13.84
CA ARG A 193 11.91 21.07 13.55
C ARG A 193 11.35 20.64 12.21
N ALA A 194 10.64 21.53 11.51
CA ALA A 194 10.04 21.20 10.21
C ALA A 194 11.12 20.97 9.15
N TRP A 195 10.80 20.07 8.21
CA TRP A 195 11.71 19.69 7.14
C TRP A 195 11.64 20.72 6.01
N ARG A 196 12.75 21.38 5.71
CA ARG A 196 12.81 22.37 4.62
C ARG A 196 12.38 21.74 3.29
N MET A 197 11.55 22.45 2.56
CA MET A 197 10.98 22.00 1.31
C MET A 197 11.21 23.01 0.18
N ARG A 198 11.44 22.53 -1.04
CA ARG A 198 11.55 23.40 -2.21
C ARG A 198 10.15 23.78 -2.74
N PRO A 199 9.97 25.01 -3.26
CA PRO A 199 8.67 25.44 -3.82
C PRO A 199 8.10 24.50 -4.89
N GLY A 200 8.94 23.98 -5.80
CA GLY A 200 8.51 23.01 -6.80
C GLY A 200 7.97 21.69 -6.20
N THR A 201 8.50 21.25 -5.05
CA THR A 201 7.99 20.07 -4.35
C THR A 201 6.62 20.35 -3.71
N ALA A 202 6.45 21.54 -3.13
CA ALA A 202 5.15 21.98 -2.60
C ALA A 202 4.10 22.05 -3.71
N ALA A 203 4.45 22.66 -4.83
CA ALA A 203 3.56 22.76 -6.00
C ALA A 203 3.14 21.39 -6.53
N ALA A 204 4.09 20.45 -6.72
CA ALA A 204 3.80 19.10 -7.19
C ALA A 204 2.85 18.36 -6.25
N LEU A 205 3.08 18.42 -4.94
CA LEU A 205 2.20 17.81 -3.93
C LEU A 205 0.80 18.41 -3.97
N ALA A 206 0.68 19.74 -4.04
CA ALA A 206 -0.61 20.43 -4.11
C ALA A 206 -1.38 20.09 -5.38
N GLN A 207 -0.72 20.10 -6.54
CA GLN A 207 -1.33 19.78 -7.84
C GLN A 207 -1.88 18.35 -7.86
N VAL A 208 -1.07 17.37 -7.45
CA VAL A 208 -1.50 15.96 -7.46
C VAL A 208 -2.58 15.70 -6.40
N ALA A 209 -2.53 16.38 -5.24
CA ALA A 209 -3.58 16.29 -4.23
C ALA A 209 -4.92 16.86 -4.73
N MET A 210 -4.91 17.85 -5.64
CA MET A 210 -6.10 18.37 -6.31
C MET A 210 -6.61 17.50 -7.47
N GLY A 211 -5.90 16.41 -7.79
CA GLY A 211 -6.27 15.46 -8.86
C GLY A 211 -5.61 15.75 -10.20
N GLU A 212 -4.67 16.69 -10.27
CA GLU A 212 -3.88 16.90 -11.49
C GLU A 212 -2.92 15.73 -11.73
N PRO A 213 -2.66 15.36 -12.99
CA PRO A 213 -1.75 14.28 -13.32
C PRO A 213 -0.32 14.53 -12.82
N ALA A 214 0.26 13.58 -12.10
CA ALA A 214 1.61 13.72 -11.56
C ALA A 214 2.71 13.72 -12.63
N ASP A 215 2.44 13.16 -13.80
CA ASP A 215 3.35 13.17 -14.97
C ASP A 215 3.52 14.56 -15.59
N ALA A 216 2.61 15.50 -15.32
CA ALA A 216 2.74 16.89 -15.71
C ALA A 216 3.72 17.70 -14.82
N CYS A 217 4.10 17.14 -13.66
CA CYS A 217 5.02 17.78 -12.73
C CYS A 217 6.50 17.57 -13.14
N ASP A 218 7.37 18.47 -12.65
CA ASP A 218 8.83 18.30 -12.75
C ASP A 218 9.27 16.97 -12.12
N PRO A 219 9.97 16.08 -12.83
CA PRO A 219 10.37 14.76 -12.33
C PRO A 219 11.15 14.83 -11.02
N ASP A 220 12.08 15.77 -10.89
CA ASP A 220 12.83 15.98 -9.66
C ASP A 220 11.94 16.43 -8.48
N ALA A 221 10.85 17.16 -8.76
CA ALA A 221 9.88 17.54 -7.74
C ALA A 221 9.05 16.34 -7.29
N VAL A 222 8.65 15.46 -8.20
CA VAL A 222 7.96 14.20 -7.92
C VAL A 222 8.82 13.31 -7.02
N ASP A 223 10.09 13.12 -7.37
CA ASP A 223 11.01 12.31 -6.56
C ASP A 223 11.22 12.87 -5.15
N ARG A 224 11.33 14.20 -5.03
CA ARG A 224 11.43 14.85 -3.71
C ARG A 224 10.13 14.70 -2.92
N ALA A 225 8.97 14.79 -3.58
CA ALA A 225 7.67 14.57 -2.97
C ALA A 225 7.54 13.16 -2.41
N ILE A 226 7.89 12.13 -3.17
CA ILE A 226 7.88 10.73 -2.72
C ILE A 226 8.78 10.54 -1.49
N ARG A 227 10.00 11.10 -1.50
CA ARG A 227 10.92 11.01 -0.35
C ARG A 227 10.36 11.71 0.90
N LEU A 228 9.73 12.86 0.73
CA LEU A 228 9.09 13.59 1.83
C LEU A 228 7.91 12.79 2.39
N LEU A 229 7.02 12.28 1.53
CA LEU A 229 5.90 11.44 1.96
C LEU A 229 6.37 10.13 2.61
N GLY A 230 7.48 9.53 2.14
CA GLY A 230 8.09 8.38 2.79
C GLY A 230 8.58 8.68 4.20
N ALA A 231 9.20 9.86 4.42
CA ALA A 231 9.57 10.31 5.76
C ALA A 231 8.33 10.59 6.64
N TYR A 232 7.29 11.18 6.07
CA TYR A 232 6.01 11.42 6.75
C TYR A 232 5.32 10.11 7.14
N ALA A 233 5.27 9.13 6.25
CA ALA A 233 4.74 7.80 6.53
C ALA A 233 5.44 7.14 7.73
N ARG A 234 6.78 7.26 7.82
CA ARG A 234 7.53 6.78 8.99
C ARG A 234 7.16 7.49 10.28
N ALA A 235 6.89 8.78 10.23
CA ALA A 235 6.43 9.52 11.39
C ALA A 235 5.03 9.06 11.86
N ILE A 236 4.17 8.56 10.96
CA ILE A 236 2.83 8.08 11.27
C ILE A 236 2.84 6.63 11.78
N VAL A 237 3.42 5.70 11.02
CA VAL A 237 3.29 4.25 11.28
C VAL A 237 4.60 3.59 11.72
N GLY A 238 5.65 4.37 11.94
CA GLY A 238 6.97 3.90 12.33
C GLY A 238 7.82 3.41 11.15
N ASP A 239 9.03 2.93 11.46
CA ASP A 239 9.98 2.40 10.47
C ASP A 239 9.51 1.09 9.83
N GLY A 240 10.22 0.65 8.78
CA GLY A 240 10.00 -0.64 8.12
C GLY A 240 9.50 -0.53 6.68
N PHE A 241 9.82 0.57 5.98
CA PHE A 241 9.59 0.77 4.56
C PHE A 241 10.82 0.40 3.73
N SER A 242 11.15 -0.89 3.71
CA SER A 242 12.34 -1.41 3.03
C SER A 242 12.32 -1.18 1.52
N THR A 243 11.15 -1.29 0.90
CA THR A 243 10.99 -1.11 -0.54
C THR A 243 11.11 0.36 -0.94
N LEU A 244 10.53 1.27 -0.17
CA LEU A 244 10.71 2.72 -0.40
C LEU A 244 12.18 3.14 -0.24
N ASP A 245 12.94 2.53 0.68
CA ASP A 245 14.37 2.80 0.84
C ASP A 245 15.20 2.29 -0.33
N LEU A 246 14.87 1.11 -0.85
CA LEU A 246 15.49 0.56 -2.05
C LEU A 246 15.21 1.44 -3.28
N LEU A 247 13.96 1.87 -3.47
CA LEU A 247 13.58 2.76 -4.55
C LEU A 247 14.34 4.08 -4.50
N ALA A 248 14.40 4.72 -3.33
CA ALA A 248 15.17 5.96 -3.11
C ALA A 248 16.68 5.77 -3.34
N SER A 249 17.20 4.56 -3.16
CA SER A 249 18.62 4.24 -3.39
C SER A 249 18.90 3.96 -4.86
N ALA A 250 17.96 3.36 -5.58
CA ALA A 250 18.05 3.11 -7.02
C ALA A 250 18.03 4.43 -7.82
N ALA A 251 17.12 5.35 -7.49
CA ALA A 251 17.03 6.68 -8.11
C ALA A 251 18.32 7.49 -7.98
N ARG A 252 19.03 7.40 -6.83
CA ARG A 252 20.33 8.07 -6.64
C ARG A 252 21.44 7.52 -7.51
N ARG A 253 21.41 6.24 -7.86
CA ARG A 253 22.41 5.59 -8.72
C ARG A 253 22.20 5.88 -10.20
N GLY A 254 20.94 5.98 -10.65
CA GLY A 254 20.60 6.31 -12.02
C GLY A 254 20.90 7.77 -12.40
N GLY A 255 20.88 8.72 -11.44
CA GLY A 255 21.21 10.14 -11.69
C GLY A 255 22.71 10.49 -11.66
N ALA A 256 23.60 9.51 -11.43
CA ALA A 256 25.06 9.68 -11.40
C ALA A 256 25.77 9.15 -12.64
N ALA A 257 25.05 8.69 -13.65
CA ALA A 257 25.53 8.25 -14.99
C ALA A 257 25.11 9.25 -16.05
#